data_e1fce5a84aa4c5a836ce85218e8beadb
#
_entry.id   e1fce5a84aa4c5a836ce85218e8beadb
#
_cell.length_a   1.000
_cell.length_b   1.000
_cell.length_c   1.000
_cell.angle_alpha   90.00
_cell.angle_beta   90.00
_cell.angle_gamma   90.00
#
_symmetry.space_group_name_H-M   'P 1'
#
loop_
_entity.id
_entity.type
_entity.pdbx_description
1 polymer ?
#
loop_
_entity_poly.entity_id
_entity_poly.type
_entity_poly.pdbx_seq_one_letter_code
_entity_poly.pdbx_strand_id
1 'polypeptide(L)'
;MHNNRRQSEGAQRYAERRKREDESPRLTAAVPRLQSLALEIEEKSNGGPVAEPTYVRRVVVQHAPALFVLPCGDARCRDGGHDVTDPVMRALRASETRFEGHDVCTGSVGTGQCSRVLHFVAVATYV
;
A
#
# COMPACT_ATOMS: atom_id res chain seq x y z
N MET A 1 7.05 -7.03 30.97
CA MET A 1 5.61 -6.77 30.82
C MET A 1 5.27 -5.69 29.80
N HIS A 2 6.14 -4.73 29.60
CA HIS A 2 5.90 -3.72 28.57
C HIS A 2 5.91 -4.27 27.14
N ASN A 3 6.62 -5.37 26.91
CA ASN A 3 6.72 -6.01 25.59
C ASN A 3 5.39 -6.65 25.15
N ASN A 4 4.56 -7.10 26.10
CA ASN A 4 3.29 -7.76 25.78
C ASN A 4 2.28 -6.79 25.15
N ARG A 5 2.29 -5.53 25.56
CA ARG A 5 1.37 -4.53 25.02
C ARG A 5 1.71 -4.19 23.56
N ARG A 6 2.99 -4.03 23.24
CA ARG A 6 3.44 -3.78 21.86
C ARG A 6 3.17 -4.97 20.95
N GLN A 7 3.40 -6.18 21.43
CA GLN A 7 3.10 -7.39 20.68
C GLN A 7 1.60 -7.53 20.45
N SER A 8 0.78 -7.19 21.45
CA SER A 8 -0.67 -7.20 21.33
C SER A 8 -1.17 -6.20 20.29
N GLU A 9 -0.63 -4.98 20.28
CA GLU A 9 -0.98 -3.98 19.28
C GLU A 9 -0.56 -4.42 17.86
N GLY A 10 0.63 -4.97 17.72
CA GLY A 10 1.12 -5.51 16.45
C GLY A 10 0.26 -6.67 15.95
N ALA A 11 -0.12 -7.57 16.85
CA ALA A 11 -1.00 -8.69 16.52
C ALA A 11 -2.40 -8.22 16.11
N GLN A 12 -2.92 -7.18 16.77
CA GLN A 12 -4.22 -6.60 16.42
C GLN A 12 -4.19 -5.96 15.03
N ARG A 13 -3.14 -5.22 14.69
CA ARG A 13 -2.99 -4.62 13.36
C ARG A 13 -2.87 -5.68 12.27
N TYR A 14 -2.13 -6.74 12.55
CA TYR A 14 -2.01 -7.86 11.63
C TYR A 14 -3.37 -8.52 11.40
N ALA A 15 -4.12 -8.77 12.47
CA ALA A 15 -5.44 -9.39 12.40
C ALA A 15 -6.43 -8.49 11.62
N GLU A 16 -6.40 -7.18 11.85
CA GLU A 16 -7.24 -6.22 11.13
C GLU A 16 -6.92 -6.18 9.64
N ARG A 17 -5.63 -6.20 9.30
CA ARG A 17 -5.19 -6.25 7.90
C ARG A 17 -5.65 -7.53 7.22
N ARG A 18 -5.46 -8.67 7.87
CA ARG A 18 -5.93 -9.97 7.35
C ARG A 18 -7.43 -9.97 7.15
N LYS A 19 -8.17 -9.41 8.09
CA LYS A 19 -9.63 -9.28 7.98
C LYS A 19 -10.02 -8.44 6.78
N ARG A 20 -9.38 -7.30 6.56
CA ARG A 20 -9.64 -6.45 5.39
C ARG A 20 -9.34 -7.18 4.10
N GLU A 21 -8.22 -7.90 4.03
CA GLU A 21 -7.84 -8.69 2.87
C GLU A 21 -8.86 -9.79 2.60
N ASP A 22 -9.31 -10.50 3.63
CA ASP A 22 -10.28 -11.59 3.52
C ASP A 22 -11.67 -11.08 3.12
N GLU A 23 -12.07 -9.90 3.55
CA GLU A 23 -13.33 -9.26 3.22
C GLU A 23 -13.32 -8.58 1.85
N SER A 24 -12.14 -8.31 1.31
CA SER A 24 -12.01 -7.67 0.00
C SER A 24 -12.29 -8.65 -1.12
N PRO A 25 -12.89 -8.20 -2.25
CA PRO A 25 -13.04 -9.06 -3.41
C PRO A 25 -11.68 -9.48 -3.94
N ARG A 26 -11.64 -10.60 -4.64
CA ARG A 26 -10.43 -11.05 -5.32
C ARG A 26 -10.15 -10.16 -6.52
N LEU A 27 -8.87 -9.91 -6.77
CA LEU A 27 -8.45 -9.07 -7.89
C LEU A 27 -8.92 -9.67 -9.22
N THR A 28 -8.86 -10.98 -9.35
CA THR A 28 -9.34 -11.69 -10.55
C THR A 28 -10.85 -11.55 -10.74
N ALA A 29 -11.62 -11.39 -9.68
CA ALA A 29 -13.05 -11.15 -9.78
C ALA A 29 -13.35 -9.69 -10.12
N ALA A 30 -12.62 -8.76 -9.56
CA ALA A 30 -12.82 -7.33 -9.79
C ALA A 30 -12.31 -6.86 -11.16
N VAL A 31 -11.22 -7.45 -11.65
CA VAL A 31 -10.61 -7.13 -12.94
C VAL A 31 -10.23 -8.42 -13.65
N PRO A 32 -11.22 -9.12 -14.27
CA PRO A 32 -11.00 -10.48 -14.82
C PRO A 32 -9.96 -10.55 -15.92
N ARG A 33 -9.75 -9.47 -16.67
CA ARG A 33 -8.81 -9.45 -17.79
C ARG A 33 -7.38 -9.13 -17.37
N LEU A 34 -7.15 -8.77 -16.12
CA LEU A 34 -5.81 -8.43 -15.64
C LEU A 34 -4.90 -9.66 -15.67
N GLN A 35 -3.77 -9.53 -16.34
CA GLN A 35 -2.77 -10.58 -16.47
C GLN A 35 -1.59 -10.38 -15.54
N SER A 36 -1.06 -9.15 -15.47
CA SER A 36 0.06 -8.83 -14.59
C SER A 36 -0.06 -7.42 -14.04
N LEU A 37 0.54 -7.21 -12.88
CA LEU A 37 0.59 -5.90 -12.24
C LEU A 37 1.88 -5.79 -11.42
N ALA A 38 2.59 -4.69 -11.63
CA ALA A 38 3.75 -4.32 -10.81
C ALA A 38 3.68 -2.85 -10.46
N LEU A 39 4.03 -2.53 -9.22
CA LEU A 39 4.10 -1.16 -8.75
C LEU A 39 5.55 -0.83 -8.38
N GLU A 40 6.08 0.22 -8.97
CA GLU A 40 7.34 0.82 -8.56
C GLU A 40 7.04 1.91 -7.55
N ILE A 41 7.61 1.77 -6.37
CA ILE A 41 7.23 2.57 -5.21
C ILE A 41 8.42 3.38 -4.75
N GLU A 42 8.21 4.68 -4.58
CA GLU A 42 9.15 5.61 -4.00
C GLU A 42 8.47 6.32 -2.84
N GLU A 43 9.14 6.37 -1.71
CA GLU A 43 8.61 7.04 -0.52
C GLU A 43 9.61 8.09 -0.07
N LYS A 44 9.12 9.30 0.22
CA LYS A 44 9.94 10.42 0.63
C LYS A 44 9.44 11.00 1.94
N SER A 45 10.37 11.37 2.81
CA SER A 45 10.02 12.15 3.98
C SER A 45 9.70 13.59 3.58
N ASN A 46 8.68 14.16 4.20
CA ASN A 46 8.30 15.55 3.95
C ASN A 46 9.44 16.50 4.39
N GLY A 47 9.92 17.30 3.45
CA GLY A 47 11.00 18.25 3.71
C GLY A 47 12.40 17.66 3.79
N GLY A 48 12.56 16.36 3.59
CA GLY A 48 13.87 15.73 3.59
C GLY A 48 14.59 15.86 2.25
N PRO A 49 15.88 16.18 2.23
CA PRO A 49 16.64 16.29 0.99
C PRO A 49 17.12 14.95 0.44
N VAL A 50 16.96 13.85 1.18
CA VAL A 50 17.47 12.54 0.80
C VAL A 50 16.36 11.73 0.17
N ALA A 51 16.58 11.28 -1.07
CA ALA A 51 15.68 10.36 -1.74
C ALA A 51 15.75 8.99 -1.04
N GLU A 52 14.59 8.49 -0.66
CA GLU A 52 14.48 7.14 -0.10
C GLU A 52 14.64 6.11 -1.20
N PRO A 53 15.12 4.89 -0.87
CA PRO A 53 15.25 3.86 -1.89
C PRO A 53 13.89 3.48 -2.49
N THR A 54 13.89 3.22 -3.79
CA THR A 54 12.73 2.70 -4.49
C THR A 54 12.69 1.19 -4.39
N TYR A 55 11.49 0.63 -4.44
CA TYR A 55 11.32 -0.81 -4.53
C TYR A 55 10.18 -1.16 -5.48
N VAL A 56 10.19 -2.39 -5.99
CA VAL A 56 9.15 -2.88 -6.89
C VAL A 56 8.33 -3.94 -6.17
N ARG A 57 7.02 -3.75 -6.15
CA ARG A 57 6.07 -4.75 -5.66
C ARG A 57 5.40 -5.41 -6.85
N ARG A 58 5.66 -6.69 -7.04
CA ARG A 58 4.97 -7.50 -8.03
C ARG A 58 3.76 -8.16 -7.38
N VAL A 59 2.63 -8.03 -8.03
CA VAL A 59 1.38 -8.57 -7.51
C VAL A 59 1.12 -9.93 -8.14
N VAL A 60 0.90 -10.94 -7.32
CA VAL A 60 0.47 -12.26 -7.80
C VAL A 60 -1.04 -12.19 -8.02
N VAL A 61 -1.44 -11.86 -9.24
CA VAL A 61 -2.83 -11.50 -9.61
C VAL A 61 -3.82 -12.61 -9.20
N GLN A 62 -3.45 -13.87 -9.37
CA GLN A 62 -4.31 -15.02 -9.09
C GLN A 62 -4.65 -15.18 -7.61
N HIS A 63 -3.86 -14.60 -6.72
CA HIS A 63 -4.01 -14.77 -5.28
C HIS A 63 -4.22 -13.47 -4.52
N ALA A 64 -4.20 -12.35 -5.22
CA ALA A 64 -4.26 -11.04 -4.57
C ALA A 64 -5.70 -10.59 -4.28
N PRO A 65 -5.92 -9.93 -3.14
CA PRO A 65 -7.16 -9.19 -2.93
C PRO A 65 -7.15 -7.89 -3.75
N ALA A 66 -8.33 -7.35 -4.04
CA ALA A 66 -8.47 -6.03 -4.66
C ALA A 66 -8.30 -4.93 -3.60
N LEU A 67 -7.15 -4.96 -2.95
CA LEU A 67 -6.80 -4.06 -1.84
C LEU A 67 -5.32 -3.72 -1.95
N PHE A 68 -5.00 -2.43 -1.98
CA PHE A 68 -3.63 -1.95 -2.14
C PHE A 68 -3.30 -1.02 -0.98
N VAL A 69 -2.89 -1.63 0.14
CA VAL A 69 -2.45 -0.93 1.35
C VAL A 69 -0.95 -1.19 1.50
N LEU A 70 -0.17 -0.13 1.43
CA LEU A 70 1.29 -0.20 1.52
C LEU A 70 1.73 0.33 2.87
N PRO A 71 2.70 -0.33 3.52
CA PRO A 71 3.17 0.13 4.83
C PRO A 71 3.92 1.45 4.72
N CYS A 72 3.89 2.24 5.79
CA CYS A 72 4.75 3.40 5.91
C CYS A 72 6.18 2.94 6.12
N GLY A 73 7.12 3.55 5.39
CA GLY A 73 8.55 3.21 5.48
C GLY A 73 9.24 3.70 6.75
N ASP A 74 8.58 4.53 7.54
CA ASP A 74 9.14 4.97 8.82
C ASP A 74 8.72 4.00 9.93
N ALA A 75 9.69 3.28 10.49
CA ALA A 75 9.45 2.31 11.54
C ALA A 75 8.87 2.93 12.83
N ARG A 76 9.00 4.23 13.00
CA ARG A 76 8.45 4.96 14.15
C ARG A 76 6.99 5.36 13.96
N CYS A 77 6.49 5.27 12.73
CA CYS A 77 5.13 5.70 12.41
C CYS A 77 4.09 4.80 13.07
N ARG A 78 3.11 5.41 13.72
CA ARG A 78 1.97 4.72 14.31
C ARG A 78 0.71 4.99 13.49
N ASP A 79 -0.05 3.94 13.27
CA ASP A 79 -1.34 3.99 12.58
C ASP A 79 -1.26 4.61 11.18
N GLY A 80 -0.08 4.55 10.57
CA GLY A 80 0.16 5.06 9.24
C GLY A 80 0.09 3.98 8.18
N GLY A 81 0.40 4.39 6.98
CA GLY A 81 0.40 3.58 5.79
C GLY A 81 -0.24 4.34 4.64
N HIS A 82 -0.31 3.67 3.52
CA HIS A 82 -0.81 4.27 2.28
C HIS A 82 -1.85 3.34 1.66
N ASP A 83 -3.10 3.76 1.66
CA ASP A 83 -4.17 3.04 0.99
C ASP A 83 -4.37 3.67 -0.40
N VAL A 84 -3.86 3.01 -1.42
CA VAL A 84 -3.96 3.44 -2.81
C VAL A 84 -4.96 2.58 -3.60
N THR A 85 -5.85 1.89 -2.90
CA THR A 85 -6.81 0.97 -3.52
C THR A 85 -7.68 1.67 -4.56
N ASP A 86 -8.28 2.82 -4.22
CA ASP A 86 -9.22 3.49 -5.12
C ASP A 86 -8.57 3.95 -6.43
N PRO A 87 -7.44 4.67 -6.43
CA PRO A 87 -6.81 5.05 -7.68
C PRO A 87 -6.29 3.86 -8.49
N VAL A 88 -5.75 2.84 -7.84
CA VAL A 88 -5.29 1.63 -8.55
C VAL A 88 -6.48 0.91 -9.18
N MET A 89 -7.55 0.66 -8.43
CA MET A 89 -8.70 -0.06 -8.97
C MET A 89 -9.40 0.71 -10.10
N ARG A 90 -9.46 2.02 -10.00
CA ARG A 90 -10.03 2.87 -11.04
C ARG A 90 -9.25 2.72 -12.35
N ALA A 91 -7.94 2.77 -12.28
CA ALA A 91 -7.06 2.62 -13.44
C ALA A 91 -7.15 1.22 -14.04
N LEU A 92 -7.17 0.18 -13.21
CA LEU A 92 -7.29 -1.20 -13.68
C LEU A 92 -8.63 -1.47 -14.35
N ARG A 93 -9.73 -0.93 -13.82
CA ARG A 93 -11.06 -1.05 -14.45
C ARG A 93 -11.14 -0.30 -15.77
N ALA A 94 -10.34 0.75 -15.93
CA ALA A 94 -10.23 1.47 -17.20
C ALA A 94 -9.22 0.83 -18.16
N SER A 95 -8.65 -0.31 -17.81
CA SER A 95 -7.63 -1.04 -18.59
C SER A 95 -6.40 -0.20 -18.92
N GLU A 96 -6.00 0.67 -18.01
CA GLU A 96 -4.78 1.44 -18.18
C GLU A 96 -3.57 0.54 -17.99
N THR A 97 -2.58 0.68 -18.89
CA THR A 97 -1.37 -0.14 -18.89
C THR A 97 -0.23 0.50 -18.10
N ARG A 98 -0.28 1.80 -17.93
CA ARG A 98 0.68 2.55 -17.11
C ARG A 98 -0.06 3.70 -16.45
N PHE A 99 0.07 3.77 -15.14
CA PHE A 99 -0.56 4.84 -14.37
C PHE A 99 0.25 5.11 -13.12
N GLU A 100 0.04 6.29 -12.54
CA GLU A 100 0.78 6.69 -11.34
C GLU A 100 -0.14 7.41 -10.36
N GLY A 101 0.30 7.48 -9.12
CA GLY A 101 -0.39 8.18 -8.07
C GLY A 101 0.51 8.41 -6.88
N HIS A 102 -0.03 9.12 -5.90
CA HIS A 102 0.69 9.40 -4.67
C HIS A 102 -0.28 9.46 -3.49
N ASP A 103 0.26 9.30 -2.30
CA ASP A 103 -0.51 9.31 -1.07
C ASP A 103 0.36 9.84 0.07
N VAL A 104 -0.24 10.60 0.96
CA VAL A 104 0.44 11.13 2.14
C VAL A 104 0.05 10.31 3.36
N CYS A 105 1.05 9.85 4.11
CA CYS A 105 0.81 9.09 5.33
C CYS A 105 0.15 9.99 6.39
N THR A 106 -0.94 9.51 6.96
CA THR A 106 -1.68 10.22 8.01
C THR A 106 -1.39 9.71 9.41
N GLY A 107 -0.40 8.84 9.54
CA GLY A 107 0.04 8.34 10.84
C GLY A 107 0.78 9.38 11.66
N SER A 108 1.29 8.96 12.80
CA SER A 108 1.99 9.85 13.73
C SER A 108 3.38 9.33 14.06
N VAL A 109 4.32 10.26 14.23
CA VAL A 109 5.67 9.99 14.70
C VAL A 109 5.91 10.89 15.92
N GLY A 110 6.07 10.28 17.09
CA GLY A 110 6.17 11.03 18.33
C GLY A 110 4.89 11.83 18.59
N THR A 111 5.02 13.15 18.72
CA THR A 111 3.89 14.06 18.91
C THR A 111 3.45 14.73 17.61
N GLY A 112 4.12 14.43 16.50
CA GLY A 112 3.86 15.05 15.20
C GLY A 112 3.22 14.09 14.21
N GLN A 113 2.81 14.64 13.09
CA GLN A 113 2.26 13.90 11.96
C GLN A 113 3.40 13.32 11.12
N CYS A 114 3.23 12.09 10.62
CA CYS A 114 4.25 11.43 9.80
C CYS A 114 4.51 12.17 8.49
N SER A 115 3.46 12.48 7.75
CA SER A 115 3.49 13.24 6.49
C SER A 115 4.42 12.68 5.40
N ARG A 116 4.82 11.42 5.49
CA ARG A 116 5.61 10.78 4.44
C ARG A 116 4.78 10.65 3.18
N VAL A 117 5.39 10.93 2.03
CA VAL A 117 4.71 10.87 0.73
C VAL A 117 5.17 9.64 -0.02
N LEU A 118 4.22 8.81 -0.42
CA LEU A 118 4.45 7.68 -1.29
C LEU A 118 4.05 8.05 -2.71
N HIS A 119 4.91 7.76 -3.67
CA HIS A 119 4.61 7.86 -5.10
C HIS A 119 4.74 6.47 -5.71
N PHE A 120 3.79 6.08 -6.53
CA PHE A 120 3.87 4.82 -7.24
C PHE A 120 3.67 5.01 -8.74
N VAL A 121 4.36 4.18 -9.51
CA VAL A 121 4.11 3.99 -10.94
C VAL A 121 3.74 2.53 -11.14
N ALA A 122 2.58 2.30 -11.71
CA ALA A 122 2.09 0.95 -11.95
C ALA A 122 2.15 0.60 -13.43
N VAL A 123 2.49 -0.64 -13.72
CA VAL A 123 2.47 -1.21 -15.07
C VAL A 123 1.60 -2.46 -15.03
N ALA A 124 0.61 -2.51 -15.91
CA ALA A 124 -0.36 -3.59 -15.96
C ALA A 124 -0.47 -4.14 -17.38
N THR A 125 -0.69 -5.45 -17.49
CA THR A 125 -1.03 -6.10 -18.77
C THR A 125 -2.36 -6.82 -18.64
N TYR A 126 -3.04 -6.94 -19.75
CA TYR A 126 -4.38 -7.52 -19.84
C TYR A 126 -4.44 -8.55 -20.95
N VAL A 127 -5.34 -9.49 -20.80
CA VAL A 127 -5.60 -10.50 -21.81
C VAL A 127 -6.57 -9.99 -22.86
#